data_eacae4164d1f24762176b994b907c7bb
#
_entry.id   eacae4164d1f24762176b994b907c7bb
#
_cell.length_a   1.000
_cell.length_b   1.000
_cell.length_c   1.000
_cell.angle_alpha   90.00
_cell.angle_beta   90.00
_cell.angle_gamma   90.00
#
_symmetry.space_group_name_H-M   'P 1'
#
loop_
_entity.id
_entity.type
_entity.pdbx_description
1 polymer ?
#
loop_
_entity_poly.entity_id
_entity_poly.type
_entity_poly.pdbx_seq_one_letter_code
_entity_poly.pdbx_strand_id
1 'polypeptide(L)'
;MIHEPRPDGPAGAERWVGYLDWCREELIRGVLRLDPEQRRLSTVASGWTPIELLSHVLHMEQRWFVWGFLGEQVAEPWGDWTVPEPWTADDSDETREGARWTVPERVGAEELAERLRTLGARTSAVLRTHALDARAASGGRFGEDPPTLEWICFHVLAEYARHAGHLDIAVETISGR
;
A
#
# COMPACT_ATOMS: atom_id res chain seq x y z
N MET A 1 -6.93 -5.63 18.95
CA MET A 1 -5.51 -5.54 18.49
C MET A 1 -5.29 -6.71 17.55
N ILE A 2 -4.91 -6.45 16.31
CA ILE A 2 -4.52 -7.52 15.36
C ILE A 2 -3.09 -7.91 15.71
N HIS A 3 -2.82 -9.19 15.83
CA HIS A 3 -1.51 -9.75 16.13
C HIS A 3 -0.92 -10.39 14.87
N GLU A 4 0.41 -10.52 14.83
CA GLU A 4 1.07 -11.31 13.79
C GLU A 4 0.42 -12.72 13.71
N PRO A 5 0.15 -13.21 12.49
CA PRO A 5 -0.41 -14.55 12.31
C PRO A 5 0.46 -15.63 12.97
N ARG A 6 -0.16 -16.56 13.67
CA ARG A 6 0.56 -17.62 14.38
C ARG A 6 1.19 -18.61 13.40
N PRO A 7 2.35 -19.22 13.75
CA PRO A 7 3.01 -20.22 12.90
C PRO A 7 2.11 -21.44 12.59
N ASP A 8 1.25 -21.82 13.53
CA ASP A 8 0.30 -22.93 13.43
C ASP A 8 -1.07 -22.49 12.87
N GLY A 9 -1.19 -21.24 12.40
CA GLY A 9 -2.39 -20.68 11.80
C GLY A 9 -2.69 -21.26 10.41
N PRO A 10 -3.75 -20.75 9.75
CA PRO A 10 -4.16 -21.23 8.42
C PRO A 10 -3.03 -21.17 7.41
N ALA A 11 -3.12 -22.02 6.39
CA ALA A 11 -2.20 -22.05 5.26
C ALA A 11 -2.84 -21.42 4.00
N GLY A 12 -2.06 -21.27 2.93
CA GLY A 12 -2.54 -20.77 1.66
C GLY A 12 -3.08 -19.35 1.73
N ALA A 13 -4.19 -19.09 1.06
CA ALA A 13 -4.80 -17.76 0.94
C ALA A 13 -5.11 -17.10 2.30
N GLU A 14 -5.59 -17.84 3.27
CA GLU A 14 -5.91 -17.28 4.60
C GLU A 14 -4.67 -16.85 5.38
N ARG A 15 -3.52 -17.46 5.13
CA ARG A 15 -2.24 -16.98 5.69
C ARG A 15 -1.84 -15.64 5.10
N TRP A 16 -1.98 -15.48 3.78
CA TRP A 16 -1.73 -14.23 3.10
C TRP A 16 -2.66 -13.11 3.58
N VAL A 17 -3.97 -13.42 3.69
CA VAL A 17 -4.96 -12.48 4.25
C VAL A 17 -4.51 -12.00 5.63
N GLY A 18 -4.15 -12.94 6.52
CA GLY A 18 -3.72 -12.61 7.87
C GLY A 18 -2.49 -11.70 7.93
N TYR A 19 -1.45 -12.01 7.13
CA TYR A 19 -0.23 -11.20 7.10
C TYR A 19 -0.45 -9.82 6.49
N LEU A 20 -1.19 -9.70 5.39
CA LEU A 20 -1.47 -8.42 4.77
C LEU A 20 -2.35 -7.54 5.67
N ASP A 21 -3.37 -8.12 6.33
CA ASP A 21 -4.19 -7.40 7.30
C ASP A 21 -3.38 -6.91 8.50
N TRP A 22 -2.48 -7.75 9.02
CA TRP A 22 -1.60 -7.37 10.12
C TRP A 22 -0.67 -6.22 9.73
N CYS A 23 0.05 -6.31 8.61
CA CYS A 23 0.94 -5.25 8.13
C CYS A 23 0.20 -3.94 7.91
N ARG A 24 -0.99 -4.00 7.31
CA ARG A 24 -1.85 -2.85 7.06
C ARG A 24 -2.23 -2.13 8.34
N GLU A 25 -2.68 -2.87 9.35
CA GLU A 25 -3.07 -2.30 10.64
C GLU A 25 -1.87 -1.80 11.46
N GLU A 26 -0.68 -2.39 11.32
CA GLU A 26 0.53 -1.85 11.94
C GLU A 26 0.88 -0.47 11.38
N LEU A 27 0.85 -0.31 10.04
CA LEU A 27 1.09 0.99 9.40
C LEU A 27 0.03 2.02 9.77
N ILE A 28 -1.25 1.66 9.71
CA ILE A 28 -2.36 2.54 10.11
C ILE A 28 -2.16 3.02 11.55
N ARG A 29 -1.90 2.11 12.48
CA ARG A 29 -1.68 2.47 13.90
C ARG A 29 -0.44 3.34 14.09
N GLY A 30 0.63 3.04 13.36
CA GLY A 30 1.85 3.85 13.37
C GLY A 30 1.58 5.31 13.03
N VAL A 31 0.78 5.57 12.00
CA VAL A 31 0.41 6.94 11.60
C VAL A 31 -0.61 7.56 12.57
N LEU A 32 -1.65 6.82 12.94
CA LEU A 32 -2.74 7.36 13.77
C LEU A 32 -2.35 7.66 15.22
N ARG A 33 -1.23 7.10 15.73
CA ARG A 33 -0.71 7.46 17.06
C ARG A 33 -0.05 8.84 17.13
N LEU A 34 0.28 9.42 15.97
CA LEU A 34 0.77 10.79 15.86
C LEU A 34 -0.41 11.77 15.85
N ASP A 35 -0.19 12.99 16.35
CA ASP A 35 -1.17 14.06 16.22
C ASP A 35 -1.24 14.58 14.76
N PRO A 36 -2.28 15.35 14.38
CA PRO A 36 -2.47 15.78 13.00
C PRO A 36 -1.31 16.58 12.41
N GLU A 37 -0.61 17.40 13.23
CA GLU A 37 0.55 18.19 12.77
C GLU A 37 1.76 17.27 12.58
N GLN A 38 2.02 16.38 13.53
CA GLN A 38 3.10 15.40 13.46
C GLN A 38 3.01 14.47 12.24
N ARG A 39 1.80 14.09 11.82
CA ARG A 39 1.59 13.25 10.63
C ARG A 39 2.07 13.92 9.35
N ARG A 40 2.23 15.24 9.35
CA ARG A 40 2.67 16.04 8.19
C ARG A 40 4.10 16.57 8.33
N LEU A 41 4.84 16.13 9.35
CA LEU A 41 6.25 16.49 9.53
C LEU A 41 7.14 15.48 8.80
N SER A 42 8.07 15.98 8.00
CA SER A 42 9.13 15.16 7.41
C SER A 42 10.36 15.18 8.31
N THR A 43 10.92 14.01 8.57
CA THR A 43 12.17 13.81 9.32
C THR A 43 13.31 13.27 8.45
N VAL A 44 13.08 13.17 7.13
CA VAL A 44 14.02 12.57 6.19
C VAL A 44 14.34 13.53 5.03
N ALA A 45 15.54 13.43 4.49
CA ALA A 45 16.00 14.31 3.41
C ALA A 45 15.15 14.22 2.13
N SER A 46 14.56 13.06 1.84
CA SER A 46 13.63 12.85 0.72
C SER A 46 12.28 13.56 0.90
N GLY A 47 11.97 14.02 2.11
CA GLY A 47 10.87 14.94 2.39
C GLY A 47 9.49 14.31 2.55
N TRP A 48 9.32 12.97 2.50
CA TRP A 48 8.03 12.34 2.76
C TRP A 48 7.60 12.45 4.24
N THR A 49 6.31 12.37 4.47
CA THR A 49 5.68 12.48 5.79
C THR A 49 4.90 11.19 6.13
N PRO A 50 4.59 10.92 7.41
CA PRO A 50 3.81 9.74 7.79
C PRO A 50 2.47 9.60 7.05
N ILE A 51 1.74 10.68 6.82
CA ILE A 51 0.47 10.63 6.08
C ILE A 51 0.67 10.32 4.59
N GLU A 52 1.75 10.82 3.99
CA GLU A 52 2.10 10.52 2.61
C GLU A 52 2.53 9.06 2.44
N LEU A 53 3.23 8.50 3.44
CA LEU A 53 3.54 7.08 3.46
C LEU A 53 2.27 6.22 3.52
N LEU A 54 1.29 6.60 4.35
CA LEU A 54 0.00 5.90 4.41
C LEU A 54 -0.76 5.97 3.07
N SER A 55 -0.75 7.13 2.42
CA SER A 55 -1.30 7.29 1.07
C SER A 55 -0.56 6.42 0.05
N HIS A 56 0.77 6.38 0.11
CA HIS A 56 1.59 5.56 -0.78
C HIS A 56 1.23 4.07 -0.68
N VAL A 57 1.14 3.51 0.54
CA VAL A 57 0.82 2.08 0.69
C VAL A 57 -0.61 1.75 0.28
N LEU A 58 -1.57 2.66 0.46
CA LEU A 58 -2.92 2.53 -0.08
C LEU A 58 -2.88 2.37 -1.60
N HIS A 59 -2.23 3.29 -2.31
CA HIS A 59 -2.17 3.26 -3.77
C HIS A 59 -1.25 2.14 -4.28
N MET A 60 -0.21 1.78 -3.53
CA MET A 60 0.62 0.61 -3.83
C MET A 60 -0.21 -0.66 -3.83
N GLU A 61 -0.96 -0.96 -2.78
CA GLU A 61 -1.82 -2.15 -2.73
C GLU A 61 -2.88 -2.15 -3.85
N GLN A 62 -3.48 -0.98 -4.12
CA GLN A 62 -4.44 -0.81 -5.20
C GLN A 62 -3.83 -1.12 -6.57
N ARG A 63 -2.60 -0.62 -6.84
CA ARG A 63 -1.88 -0.88 -8.09
C ARG A 63 -1.61 -2.37 -8.30
N TRP A 64 -1.25 -3.10 -7.24
CA TRP A 64 -0.87 -4.50 -7.37
C TRP A 64 -2.06 -5.45 -7.47
N PHE A 65 -3.09 -5.26 -6.65
CA PHE A 65 -4.24 -6.18 -6.64
C PHE A 65 -5.35 -5.76 -7.59
N VAL A 66 -5.72 -4.48 -7.63
CA VAL A 66 -6.86 -4.04 -8.44
C VAL A 66 -6.44 -3.81 -9.90
N TRP A 67 -5.51 -2.90 -10.13
CA TRP A 67 -5.04 -2.64 -11.47
C TRP A 67 -4.15 -3.77 -12.02
N GLY A 68 -3.25 -4.31 -11.20
CA GLY A 68 -2.36 -5.38 -11.58
C GLY A 68 -3.08 -6.71 -11.74
N PHE A 69 -3.50 -7.31 -10.63
CA PHE A 69 -4.05 -8.67 -10.69
C PHE A 69 -5.38 -8.75 -11.42
N LEU A 70 -6.34 -7.88 -11.08
CA LEU A 70 -7.67 -7.89 -11.72
C LEU A 70 -7.71 -7.21 -13.09
N GLY A 71 -6.70 -6.42 -13.48
CA GLY A 71 -6.70 -5.62 -14.71
C GLY A 71 -7.71 -4.48 -14.70
N GLU A 72 -8.27 -4.14 -13.55
CA GLU A 72 -9.28 -3.10 -13.45
C GLU A 72 -8.65 -1.71 -13.38
N GLN A 73 -9.26 -0.79 -14.08
CA GLN A 73 -8.84 0.61 -14.08
C GLN A 73 -9.04 1.25 -12.69
N VAL A 74 -8.01 1.91 -12.16
CA VAL A 74 -8.06 2.65 -10.91
C VAL A 74 -7.82 4.13 -11.16
N ALA A 75 -8.54 5.01 -10.50
CA ALA A 75 -8.23 6.43 -10.47
C ALA A 75 -7.01 6.65 -9.57
N GLU A 76 -6.18 7.62 -9.90
CA GLU A 76 -5.04 8.03 -9.07
C GLU A 76 -4.14 6.85 -8.63
N PRO A 77 -3.61 6.01 -9.55
CA PRO A 77 -2.86 4.81 -9.20
C PRO A 77 -1.60 5.08 -8.38
N TRP A 78 -1.07 6.28 -8.43
CA TRP A 78 0.16 6.69 -7.72
C TRP A 78 -0.10 7.52 -6.46
N GLY A 79 -1.35 7.86 -6.18
CA GLY A 79 -1.69 8.80 -5.11
C GLY A 79 -1.24 10.22 -5.40
N ASP A 80 -0.98 10.54 -6.66
CA ASP A 80 -0.71 11.88 -7.12
C ASP A 80 -2.02 12.58 -7.47
N TRP A 81 -2.47 13.42 -6.56
CA TRP A 81 -3.73 14.15 -6.64
C TRP A 81 -3.71 15.27 -7.69
N THR A 82 -2.58 15.47 -8.35
CA THR A 82 -2.37 16.56 -9.32
C THR A 82 -2.29 16.08 -10.75
N VAL A 83 -2.16 14.77 -10.99
CA VAL A 83 -2.01 14.20 -12.34
C VAL A 83 -3.39 13.94 -12.93
N PRO A 84 -3.76 14.64 -14.03
CA PRO A 84 -5.08 14.50 -14.64
C PRO A 84 -5.28 13.19 -15.41
N GLU A 85 -4.19 12.53 -15.84
CA GLU A 85 -4.24 11.27 -16.59
C GLU A 85 -3.32 10.21 -15.97
N PRO A 86 -3.90 9.26 -15.21
CA PRO A 86 -3.12 8.29 -14.46
C PRO A 86 -2.54 7.12 -15.27
N TRP A 87 -2.89 7.00 -16.55
CA TRP A 87 -2.65 5.81 -17.37
C TRP A 87 -1.59 6.04 -18.42
N THR A 88 -0.34 6.18 -18.07
CA THR A 88 0.74 5.99 -19.03
C THR A 88 1.30 4.58 -18.85
N ALA A 89 1.45 3.84 -19.96
CA ALA A 89 1.98 2.47 -19.95
C ALA A 89 3.47 2.41 -19.53
N ASP A 90 4.11 3.53 -19.35
CA ASP A 90 5.50 3.62 -18.92
C ASP A 90 5.54 3.82 -17.40
N ASP A 91 5.60 2.70 -16.72
CA ASP A 91 5.45 2.56 -15.25
C ASP A 91 6.81 2.59 -14.53
N SER A 92 7.85 3.09 -15.15
CA SER A 92 9.14 3.28 -14.50
C SER A 92 9.04 4.46 -13.52
N ASP A 93 9.21 4.18 -12.21
CA ASP A 93 9.36 5.19 -11.15
C ASP A 93 10.42 6.26 -11.49
N GLU A 94 11.33 5.96 -12.42
CA GLU A 94 12.43 6.82 -12.85
C GLU A 94 11.98 8.01 -13.72
N THR A 95 10.82 7.96 -14.35
CA THR A 95 10.32 9.06 -15.21
C THR A 95 9.58 10.15 -14.45
N ARG A 96 9.32 9.97 -13.16
CA ARG A 96 8.66 10.96 -12.30
C ARG A 96 9.62 11.72 -11.40
N GLU A 97 10.67 12.30 -11.98
CA GLU A 97 11.51 13.25 -11.27
C GLU A 97 10.64 14.34 -10.62
N GLY A 98 10.49 14.30 -9.30
CA GLY A 98 9.78 15.30 -8.51
C GLY A 98 8.32 15.03 -8.14
N ALA A 99 7.72 13.91 -8.54
CA ALA A 99 6.40 13.53 -8.03
C ALA A 99 6.52 13.11 -6.55
N ARG A 100 6.25 14.04 -5.66
CA ARG A 100 6.10 13.75 -4.23
C ARG A 100 4.79 13.02 -4.01
N TRP A 101 4.75 12.16 -3.03
CA TRP A 101 3.53 11.51 -2.53
C TRP A 101 2.64 12.52 -1.78
N THR A 102 2.31 13.62 -2.42
CA THR A 102 1.59 14.72 -1.77
C THR A 102 0.18 14.31 -1.38
N VAL A 103 -0.20 14.60 -0.13
CA VAL A 103 -1.56 14.44 0.36
C VAL A 103 -2.15 15.82 0.63
N PRO A 104 -3.23 16.22 -0.06
CA PRO A 104 -3.87 17.51 0.16
C PRO A 104 -4.29 17.69 1.61
N GLU A 105 -4.27 18.94 2.09
CA GLU A 105 -4.63 19.25 3.49
C GLU A 105 -6.05 18.78 3.87
N ARG A 106 -6.99 18.79 2.91
CA ARG A 106 -8.37 18.34 3.11
C ARG A 106 -8.49 16.83 3.36
N VAL A 107 -7.46 16.04 3.06
CA VAL A 107 -7.47 14.57 3.23
C VAL A 107 -6.82 14.22 4.57
N GLY A 108 -7.59 13.59 5.43
CA GLY A 108 -7.15 13.15 6.75
C GLY A 108 -6.56 11.75 6.75
N ALA A 109 -5.72 11.46 7.75
CA ALA A 109 -5.15 10.11 7.92
C ALA A 109 -6.23 9.07 8.26
N GLU A 110 -7.28 9.46 8.96
CA GLU A 110 -8.43 8.61 9.28
C GLU A 110 -9.18 8.18 8.00
N GLU A 111 -9.35 9.10 7.06
CA GLU A 111 -9.95 8.80 5.74
C GLU A 111 -9.08 7.81 4.96
N LEU A 112 -7.77 8.06 4.88
CA LEU A 112 -6.84 7.14 4.20
C LEU A 112 -6.82 5.76 4.85
N ALA A 113 -6.86 5.69 6.18
CA ALA A 113 -6.93 4.44 6.92
C ALA A 113 -8.20 3.64 6.59
N GLU A 114 -9.35 4.29 6.51
CA GLU A 114 -10.61 3.63 6.16
C GLU A 114 -10.62 3.15 4.69
N ARG A 115 -10.10 3.98 3.77
CA ARG A 115 -9.91 3.58 2.38
C ARG A 115 -8.99 2.37 2.26
N LEU A 116 -7.89 2.33 3.03
CA LEU A 116 -6.96 1.21 3.03
C LEU A 116 -7.58 -0.06 3.62
N ARG A 117 -8.41 0.03 4.67
CA ARG A 117 -9.18 -1.11 5.19
C ARG A 117 -10.20 -1.63 4.19
N THR A 118 -10.91 -0.73 3.52
CA THR A 118 -11.85 -1.10 2.46
C THR A 118 -11.16 -1.81 1.31
N LEU A 119 -10.01 -1.30 0.88
CA LEU A 119 -9.17 -1.97 -0.12
C LEU A 119 -8.69 -3.33 0.37
N GLY A 120 -8.25 -3.44 1.62
CA GLY A 120 -7.83 -4.69 2.25
C GLY A 120 -8.92 -5.77 2.25
N ALA A 121 -10.17 -5.38 2.52
CA ALA A 121 -11.30 -6.31 2.39
C ALA A 121 -11.46 -6.82 0.95
N ARG A 122 -11.24 -5.97 -0.05
CA ARG A 122 -11.23 -6.36 -1.47
C ARG A 122 -10.06 -7.29 -1.80
N THR A 123 -8.84 -6.97 -1.36
CA THR A 123 -7.66 -7.83 -1.50
C THR A 123 -7.92 -9.22 -0.90
N SER A 124 -8.51 -9.26 0.29
CA SER A 124 -8.87 -10.52 0.96
C SER A 124 -9.89 -11.34 0.16
N ALA A 125 -10.86 -10.69 -0.49
CA ALA A 125 -11.79 -11.36 -1.39
C ALA A 125 -11.09 -11.92 -2.63
N VAL A 126 -10.16 -11.19 -3.23
CA VAL A 126 -9.32 -11.68 -4.36
C VAL A 126 -8.56 -12.94 -3.95
N LEU A 127 -7.89 -12.92 -2.79
CA LEU A 127 -7.12 -14.05 -2.29
C LEU A 127 -7.98 -15.30 -2.02
N ARG A 128 -9.23 -15.12 -1.59
CA ARG A 128 -10.15 -16.23 -1.31
C ARG A 128 -10.81 -16.82 -2.54
N THR A 129 -10.88 -16.06 -3.64
CA THR A 129 -11.61 -16.44 -4.85
C THR A 129 -10.72 -16.90 -6.00
N HIS A 130 -9.40 -16.69 -5.90
CA HIS A 130 -8.44 -17.08 -6.93
C HIS A 130 -7.38 -18.02 -6.39
N ALA A 131 -6.90 -18.91 -7.24
CA ALA A 131 -5.75 -19.76 -6.91
C ALA A 131 -4.48 -18.89 -6.80
N LEU A 132 -3.57 -19.24 -5.89
CA LEU A 132 -2.34 -18.46 -5.69
C LEU A 132 -1.40 -18.49 -6.89
N ASP A 133 -1.46 -19.53 -7.72
CA ASP A 133 -0.74 -19.67 -8.97
C ASP A 133 -1.46 -19.04 -10.19
N ALA A 134 -2.65 -18.48 -9.98
CA ALA A 134 -3.36 -17.75 -11.03
C ALA A 134 -2.53 -16.56 -11.52
N ARG A 135 -2.44 -16.39 -12.84
CA ARG A 135 -1.78 -15.26 -13.47
C ARG A 135 -2.64 -14.01 -13.39
N ALA A 136 -1.99 -12.88 -13.17
CA ALA A 136 -2.63 -11.58 -13.22
C ALA A 136 -3.15 -11.28 -14.64
N ALA A 137 -4.06 -10.32 -14.76
CA ALA A 137 -4.58 -9.87 -16.04
C ALA A 137 -3.49 -9.24 -16.90
N SER A 138 -3.53 -9.52 -18.21
CA SER A 138 -2.72 -8.82 -19.22
C SER A 138 -3.48 -7.61 -19.75
N GLY A 139 -2.74 -6.58 -20.21
CA GLY A 139 -3.31 -5.38 -20.80
C GLY A 139 -3.71 -4.26 -19.79
N GLY A 140 -3.57 -4.53 -18.48
CA GLY A 140 -3.63 -3.52 -17.44
C GLY A 140 -2.22 -3.01 -17.07
N ARG A 141 -1.83 -3.21 -15.80
CA ARG A 141 -0.47 -2.92 -15.32
C ARG A 141 0.60 -3.82 -15.95
N PHE A 142 0.25 -5.05 -16.29
CA PHE A 142 1.18 -6.06 -16.81
C PHE A 142 0.99 -6.31 -18.31
N GLY A 143 2.12 -6.57 -18.99
CA GLY A 143 2.16 -6.95 -20.40
C GLY A 143 1.92 -8.44 -20.61
N GLU A 144 2.71 -9.04 -21.51
CA GLU A 144 2.50 -10.42 -22.01
C GLU A 144 2.82 -11.53 -20.99
N ASP A 145 3.69 -11.28 -20.00
CA ASP A 145 4.05 -12.26 -18.96
C ASP A 145 3.69 -11.75 -17.55
N PRO A 146 2.40 -11.71 -17.19
CA PRO A 146 1.97 -11.21 -15.90
C PRO A 146 2.38 -12.17 -14.77
N PRO A 147 2.71 -11.64 -13.56
CA PRO A 147 3.07 -12.45 -12.40
C PRO A 147 1.89 -13.26 -11.87
N THR A 148 2.19 -14.25 -11.02
CA THR A 148 1.16 -14.97 -10.27
C THR A 148 0.65 -14.13 -9.08
N LEU A 149 -0.53 -14.48 -8.58
CA LEU A 149 -1.09 -13.87 -7.37
C LEU A 149 -0.15 -14.00 -6.17
N GLU A 150 0.46 -15.17 -5.98
CA GLU A 150 1.40 -15.39 -4.89
C GLU A 150 2.66 -14.51 -5.01
N TRP A 151 3.18 -14.33 -6.21
CA TRP A 151 4.30 -13.42 -6.43
C TRP A 151 3.93 -11.97 -6.05
N ILE A 152 2.72 -11.54 -6.43
CA ILE A 152 2.19 -10.21 -6.03
C ILE A 152 2.10 -10.11 -4.50
N CYS A 153 1.62 -11.16 -3.83
CA CYS A 153 1.56 -11.18 -2.36
C CYS A 153 2.93 -11.00 -1.71
N PHE A 154 3.97 -11.69 -2.21
CA PHE A 154 5.34 -11.52 -1.71
C PHE A 154 5.86 -10.10 -1.94
N HIS A 155 5.60 -9.54 -3.13
CA HIS A 155 6.01 -8.19 -3.44
C HIS A 155 5.34 -7.17 -2.51
N VAL A 156 4.02 -7.24 -2.36
CA VAL A 156 3.25 -6.33 -1.49
C VAL A 156 3.65 -6.49 -0.02
N LEU A 157 3.88 -7.73 0.45
CA LEU A 157 4.38 -7.96 1.81
C LEU A 157 5.75 -7.31 2.03
N ALA A 158 6.67 -7.44 1.06
CA ALA A 158 7.99 -6.82 1.13
C ALA A 158 7.90 -5.28 1.15
N GLU A 159 7.00 -4.69 0.38
CA GLU A 159 6.72 -3.25 0.40
C GLU A 159 6.18 -2.81 1.76
N TYR A 160 5.19 -3.52 2.32
CA TYR A 160 4.67 -3.24 3.66
C TYR A 160 5.76 -3.31 4.73
N ALA A 161 6.57 -4.36 4.73
CA ALA A 161 7.66 -4.54 5.72
C ALA A 161 8.69 -3.41 5.64
N ARG A 162 9.09 -3.00 4.42
CA ARG A 162 10.02 -1.89 4.18
C ARG A 162 9.44 -0.58 4.71
N HIS A 163 8.20 -0.28 4.38
CA HIS A 163 7.54 0.96 4.77
C HIS A 163 7.18 1.01 6.25
N ALA A 164 6.89 -0.12 6.89
CA ALA A 164 6.72 -0.19 8.34
C ALA A 164 8.00 0.21 9.08
N GLY A 165 9.16 -0.32 8.65
CA GLY A 165 10.46 0.08 9.23
C GLY A 165 10.78 1.56 9.01
N HIS A 166 10.46 2.13 7.86
CA HIS A 166 10.61 3.57 7.60
C HIS A 166 9.72 4.39 8.54
N LEU A 167 8.47 3.99 8.71
CA LEU A 167 7.52 4.67 9.58
C LEU A 167 7.95 4.63 11.03
N ASP A 168 8.45 3.48 11.52
CA ASP A 168 8.91 3.35 12.90
C ASP A 168 10.01 4.35 13.23
N ILE A 169 11.01 4.50 12.35
CA ILE A 169 12.09 5.47 12.49
C ILE A 169 11.54 6.91 12.48
N ALA A 170 10.63 7.22 11.55
CA ALA A 170 10.04 8.55 11.46
C ALA A 170 9.25 8.90 12.73
N VAL A 171 8.44 7.96 13.23
CA VAL A 171 7.64 8.15 14.45
C VAL A 171 8.53 8.31 15.68
N GLU A 172 9.59 7.52 15.81
CA GLU A 172 10.58 7.68 16.91
C GLU A 172 11.19 9.07 16.87
N THR A 173 11.63 9.52 15.71
CA THR A 173 12.24 10.84 15.52
C THR A 173 11.27 11.97 15.84
N ILE A 174 10.03 11.89 15.35
CA ILE A 174 8.97 12.92 15.59
C ILE A 174 8.58 12.95 17.06
N SER A 175 8.48 11.80 17.72
CA SER A 175 8.05 11.68 19.10
C SER A 175 9.16 12.02 20.11
N GLY A 176 10.40 12.17 19.69
CA GLY A 176 11.55 12.48 20.56
C GLY A 176 11.88 11.36 21.55
N ARG A 177 11.64 10.10 21.21
CA ARG A 177 11.86 8.92 22.05
C ARG A 177 13.00 8.09 21.54
#